data_f6b3857d017c5e8eb3a5002e1ffd435a
#
_entry.id   f6b3857d017c5e8eb3a5002e1ffd435a
#
_cell.length_a   1.000
_cell.length_b   1.000
_cell.length_c   1.000
_cell.angle_alpha   90.00
_cell.angle_beta   90.00
_cell.angle_gamma   90.00
#
_symmetry.space_group_name_H-M   'P 1'
#
loop_
_entity.id
_entity.type
_entity.pdbx_description
1 polymer ?
#
loop_
_entity_poly.entity_id
_entity_poly.type
_entity_poly.pdbx_seq_one_letter_code
_entity_poly.pdbx_strand_id
1 'polypeptide(L)'
;NDKLLLSLTNIFRWDIDFALDIRPGDRFAVLFEERFINGDRLDSGNIIAAQFINNGRIYEAIRYQINNGANYFTRDGLSLRKAFIRSPVDFTHVSSQFNPNRLHPIFKTTRPHQGVDYAAPEGTPVYSSGHGTISFVGEMKGYGNTVIIDHGKGYSTLYAHLSEFQEGLYIGQEIQQGNEIAFYILLSDFTQKSP
;
A
#
# COMPACT_ATOMS: atom_id res chain seq x y z
N ASN A 1 -21.95 -3.50 -6.78
CA ASN A 1 -21.73 -2.10 -6.39
C ASN A 1 -20.24 -1.90 -6.09
N ASP A 2 -19.47 -1.74 -7.17
CA ASP A 2 -18.00 -1.72 -7.15
C ASP A 2 -17.45 -0.60 -6.24
N LYS A 3 -18.12 0.57 -6.21
CA LYS A 3 -17.77 1.69 -5.34
C LYS A 3 -17.81 1.32 -3.84
N LEU A 4 -18.82 0.55 -3.43
CA LEU A 4 -18.96 0.11 -2.03
C LEU A 4 -17.87 -0.90 -1.67
N LEU A 5 -17.56 -1.84 -2.58
CA LEU A 5 -16.49 -2.81 -2.40
C LEU A 5 -15.12 -2.11 -2.30
N LEU A 6 -14.84 -1.16 -3.19
CA LEU A 6 -13.61 -0.37 -3.14
C LEU A 6 -13.49 0.42 -1.84
N SER A 7 -14.61 1.01 -1.37
CA SER A 7 -14.62 1.71 -0.07
C SER A 7 -14.34 0.76 1.09
N LEU A 8 -14.90 -0.45 1.07
CA LEU A 8 -14.67 -1.47 2.09
C LEU A 8 -13.19 -1.93 2.11
N THR A 9 -12.63 -2.22 0.94
CA THR A 9 -11.21 -2.61 0.85
C THR A 9 -10.31 -1.50 1.36
N ASN A 10 -10.58 -0.24 1.03
CA ASN A 10 -9.82 0.91 1.52
C ASN A 10 -9.87 1.07 3.05
N ILE A 11 -10.98 0.71 3.70
CA ILE A 11 -11.10 0.77 5.16
C ILE A 11 -10.17 -0.24 5.82
N PHE A 12 -10.13 -1.49 5.32
CA PHE A 12 -9.39 -2.58 5.95
C PHE A 12 -8.01 -2.86 5.35
N ARG A 13 -7.58 -2.11 4.32
CA ARG A 13 -6.28 -2.29 3.64
C ARG A 13 -5.05 -2.24 4.57
N TRP A 14 -5.20 -1.70 5.75
CA TRP A 14 -4.16 -1.59 6.76
C TRP A 14 -3.94 -2.89 7.54
N ASP A 15 -4.96 -3.74 7.60
CA ASP A 15 -4.97 -4.98 8.34
C ASP A 15 -5.05 -6.22 7.46
N ILE A 16 -5.70 -6.09 6.29
CA ILE A 16 -5.97 -7.19 5.35
C ILE A 16 -5.34 -6.84 3.99
N ASP A 17 -4.50 -7.73 3.50
CA ASP A 17 -4.04 -7.70 2.12
C ASP A 17 -5.06 -8.44 1.25
N PHE A 18 -5.89 -7.66 0.54
CA PHE A 18 -6.98 -8.22 -0.27
C PHE A 18 -6.50 -9.06 -1.47
N ALA A 19 -5.23 -8.93 -1.86
CA ALA A 19 -4.64 -9.78 -2.90
C ALA A 19 -4.14 -11.13 -2.36
N LEU A 20 -3.69 -11.17 -1.10
CA LEU A 20 -3.03 -12.34 -0.53
C LEU A 20 -3.80 -13.04 0.60
N ASP A 21 -4.58 -12.29 1.39
CA ASP A 21 -5.15 -12.80 2.64
C ASP A 21 -6.57 -13.34 2.49
N ILE A 22 -7.27 -13.05 1.37
CA ILE A 22 -8.66 -13.48 1.17
C ILE A 22 -8.76 -14.99 0.93
N ARG A 23 -9.72 -15.63 1.61
CA ARG A 23 -9.95 -17.08 1.56
C ARG A 23 -11.43 -17.40 1.37
N PRO A 24 -11.75 -18.57 0.77
CA PRO A 24 -13.10 -19.09 0.77
C PRO A 24 -13.65 -19.20 2.20
N GLY A 25 -14.84 -18.64 2.42
CA GLY A 25 -15.47 -18.60 3.76
C GLY A 25 -15.33 -17.29 4.49
N ASP A 26 -14.48 -16.36 4.02
CA ASP A 26 -14.44 -15.00 4.53
C ASP A 26 -15.77 -14.29 4.26
N ARG A 27 -16.14 -13.39 5.17
CA ARG A 27 -17.43 -12.70 5.14
C ARG A 27 -17.26 -11.25 5.54
N PHE A 28 -18.16 -10.42 5.03
CA PHE A 28 -18.27 -9.03 5.48
C PHE A 28 -19.71 -8.60 5.68
N ALA A 29 -19.90 -7.60 6.51
CA ALA A 29 -21.14 -6.87 6.67
C ALA A 29 -20.84 -5.37 6.63
N VAL A 30 -21.72 -4.58 6.01
CA VAL A 30 -21.58 -3.14 5.90
C VAL A 30 -22.91 -2.45 6.21
N LEU A 31 -22.82 -1.38 6.98
CA LEU A 31 -23.86 -0.38 7.14
C LEU A 31 -23.39 0.88 6.40
N PHE A 32 -24.18 1.34 5.44
CA PHE A 32 -23.80 2.47 4.60
C PHE A 32 -24.98 3.40 4.32
N GLU A 33 -24.69 4.64 3.95
CA GLU A 33 -25.67 5.64 3.53
C GLU A 33 -26.14 5.33 2.11
N GLU A 34 -27.43 5.48 1.86
CA GLU A 34 -27.97 5.59 0.52
C GLU A 34 -28.41 7.03 0.25
N ARG A 35 -28.03 7.57 -0.89
CA ARG A 35 -28.39 8.94 -1.29
C ARG A 35 -29.45 8.88 -2.36
N PHE A 36 -30.46 9.74 -2.21
CA PHE A 36 -31.58 9.86 -3.13
C PHE A 36 -31.73 11.29 -3.62
N ILE A 37 -32.16 11.47 -4.87
CA ILE A 37 -32.56 12.75 -5.44
C ILE A 37 -33.96 12.57 -6.02
N ASN A 38 -34.91 13.39 -5.57
CA ASN A 38 -36.33 13.36 -6.01
C ASN A 38 -36.99 11.98 -5.90
N GLY A 39 -36.57 11.16 -4.95
CA GLY A 39 -37.06 9.80 -4.77
C GLY A 39 -36.28 8.70 -5.51
N ASP A 40 -35.44 9.07 -6.44
CA ASP A 40 -34.57 8.13 -7.18
C ASP A 40 -33.25 7.92 -6.46
N ARG A 41 -32.82 6.67 -6.38
CA ARG A 41 -31.53 6.31 -5.78
C ARG A 41 -30.38 6.84 -6.64
N LEU A 42 -29.57 7.73 -6.07
CA LEU A 42 -28.42 8.31 -6.73
C LEU A 42 -27.20 7.38 -6.64
N ASP A 43 -26.70 7.13 -5.42
CA ASP A 43 -25.55 6.25 -5.18
C ASP A 43 -25.50 5.74 -3.74
N SER A 44 -24.49 4.92 -3.45
CA SER A 44 -24.09 4.59 -2.09
C SER A 44 -23.21 5.72 -1.53
N GLY A 45 -23.61 6.25 -0.39
CA GLY A 45 -22.84 7.23 0.37
C GLY A 45 -21.67 6.60 1.13
N ASN A 46 -21.38 7.13 2.31
CA ASN A 46 -20.29 6.63 3.15
C ASN A 46 -20.66 5.30 3.81
N ILE A 47 -19.68 4.44 4.04
CA ILE A 47 -19.82 3.33 4.98
C ILE A 47 -19.81 3.91 6.39
N ILE A 48 -20.84 3.64 7.17
CA ILE A 48 -21.00 4.09 8.57
C ILE A 48 -20.31 3.11 9.51
N ALA A 49 -20.50 1.82 9.27
CA ALA A 49 -19.83 0.75 9.98
C ALA A 49 -19.58 -0.43 9.08
N ALA A 50 -18.53 -1.16 9.32
CA ALA A 50 -18.20 -2.38 8.61
C ALA A 50 -17.61 -3.42 9.55
N GLN A 51 -17.83 -4.68 9.21
CA GLN A 51 -17.17 -5.82 9.82
C GLN A 51 -16.64 -6.70 8.71
N PHE A 52 -15.41 -7.19 8.85
CA PHE A 52 -14.80 -8.17 7.96
C PHE A 52 -14.30 -9.34 8.79
N ILE A 53 -14.66 -10.55 8.41
CA ILE A 53 -14.18 -11.79 9.02
C ILE A 53 -13.25 -12.45 8.03
N ASN A 54 -11.95 -12.43 8.32
CA ASN A 54 -10.91 -13.01 7.49
C ASN A 54 -10.19 -14.09 8.28
N ASN A 55 -10.17 -15.29 7.76
CA ASN A 55 -9.58 -16.46 8.40
C ASN A 55 -9.99 -16.61 9.89
N GLY A 56 -11.26 -16.38 10.20
CA GLY A 56 -11.84 -16.44 11.54
C GLY A 56 -11.55 -15.23 12.45
N ARG A 57 -10.69 -14.32 12.04
CA ARG A 57 -10.41 -13.07 12.76
C ARG A 57 -11.42 -11.99 12.37
N ILE A 58 -11.96 -11.29 13.36
CA ILE A 58 -12.93 -10.21 13.17
C ILE A 58 -12.21 -8.88 13.16
N TYR A 59 -12.47 -8.08 12.11
CA TYR A 59 -12.05 -6.70 11.95
C TYR A 59 -13.29 -5.82 11.93
N GLU A 60 -13.31 -4.76 12.73
CA GLU A 60 -14.45 -3.84 12.83
C GLU A 60 -13.99 -2.42 12.52
N ALA A 61 -14.85 -1.67 11.84
CA ALA A 61 -14.63 -0.29 11.47
C ALA A 61 -15.89 0.53 11.75
N ILE A 62 -15.75 1.60 12.49
CA ILE A 62 -16.82 2.56 12.78
C ILE A 62 -16.34 3.93 12.29
N ARG A 63 -17.15 4.55 11.44
CA ARG A 63 -16.88 5.90 10.93
C ARG A 63 -17.15 6.94 11.99
N TYR A 64 -16.18 7.79 12.27
CA TYR A 64 -16.32 8.89 13.20
C TYR A 64 -15.83 10.20 12.56
N GLN A 65 -16.61 11.27 12.75
CA GLN A 65 -16.29 12.61 12.24
C GLN A 65 -15.32 13.30 13.19
N ILE A 66 -14.16 13.73 12.70
CA ILE A 66 -13.16 14.49 13.45
C ILE A 66 -12.89 15.79 12.70
N ASN A 67 -13.09 16.92 13.36
CA ASN A 67 -12.82 18.27 12.84
C ASN A 67 -13.05 18.42 11.32
N ASN A 68 -12.01 18.28 10.51
CA ASN A 68 -12.02 18.52 9.07
C ASN A 68 -12.19 17.23 8.23
N GLY A 69 -12.57 16.09 8.82
CA GLY A 69 -12.74 14.85 8.07
C GLY A 69 -13.35 13.74 8.89
N ALA A 70 -13.59 12.61 8.23
CA ALA A 70 -14.04 11.40 8.89
C ALA A 70 -13.00 10.30 8.73
N ASN A 71 -12.75 9.55 9.80
CA ASN A 71 -11.88 8.41 9.82
C ASN A 71 -12.60 7.18 10.39
N TYR A 72 -11.97 6.02 10.25
CA TYR A 72 -12.50 4.78 10.78
C TYR A 72 -11.70 4.32 12.00
N PHE A 73 -12.42 3.81 12.99
CA PHE A 73 -11.88 3.38 14.28
C PHE A 73 -12.41 2.00 14.63
N THR A 74 -11.66 1.24 15.42
CA THR A 74 -12.15 0.03 16.06
C THR A 74 -13.20 0.38 17.12
N ARG A 75 -13.92 -0.61 17.63
CA ARG A 75 -14.85 -0.45 18.77
C ARG A 75 -14.19 0.20 20.00
N ASP A 76 -12.91 -0.06 20.21
CA ASP A 76 -12.13 0.48 21.34
C ASP A 76 -11.53 1.87 21.05
N GLY A 77 -11.90 2.49 19.92
CA GLY A 77 -11.46 3.85 19.54
C GLY A 77 -10.04 3.93 18.95
N LEU A 78 -9.43 2.81 18.60
CA LEU A 78 -8.14 2.81 17.91
C LEU A 78 -8.34 3.12 16.43
N SER A 79 -7.53 4.03 15.88
CA SER A 79 -7.56 4.35 14.45
C SER A 79 -7.20 3.13 13.59
N LEU A 80 -8.01 2.84 12.57
CA LEU A 80 -7.66 1.84 11.57
C LEU A 80 -6.55 2.33 10.64
N ARG A 81 -6.41 3.63 10.46
CA ARG A 81 -5.34 4.19 9.65
C ARG A 81 -4.01 4.05 10.40
N LYS A 82 -3.17 3.15 9.93
CA LYS A 82 -1.82 2.92 10.49
C LYS A 82 -0.83 3.94 9.92
N ALA A 83 0.30 4.10 10.61
CA ALA A 83 1.39 4.96 10.14
C ALA A 83 1.91 4.53 8.76
N PHE A 84 1.86 3.23 8.46
CA PHE A 84 2.33 2.67 7.18
C PHE A 84 1.31 1.72 6.58
N ILE A 85 1.12 1.81 5.26
CA ILE A 85 0.43 0.77 4.48
C ILE A 85 1.35 -0.42 4.29
N ARG A 86 0.77 -1.61 4.27
CA ARG A 86 1.52 -2.87 4.15
C ARG A 86 2.06 -3.07 2.73
N SER A 87 1.25 -2.73 1.73
CA SER A 87 1.57 -2.92 0.31
C SER A 87 1.47 -1.59 -0.44
N PRO A 88 2.61 -0.98 -0.82
CA PRO A 88 2.63 0.32 -1.49
C PRO A 88 2.38 0.23 -3.01
N VAL A 89 2.05 -0.94 -3.52
CA VAL A 89 1.77 -1.21 -4.94
C VAL A 89 0.70 -2.28 -5.05
N ASP A 90 -0.15 -2.19 -6.07
CA ASP A 90 -1.10 -3.25 -6.41
C ASP A 90 -0.33 -4.34 -7.17
N PHE A 91 -0.07 -5.46 -6.51
CA PHE A 91 0.78 -6.53 -7.02
C PHE A 91 -0.01 -7.84 -7.23
N THR A 92 0.52 -8.72 -8.08
CA THR A 92 -0.05 -10.04 -8.33
C THR A 92 0.44 -11.09 -7.33
N HIS A 93 1.73 -11.02 -6.97
CA HIS A 93 2.36 -11.89 -5.96
C HIS A 93 3.66 -11.26 -5.45
N VAL A 94 4.14 -11.76 -4.33
CA VAL A 94 5.48 -11.43 -3.80
C VAL A 94 6.49 -12.33 -4.51
N SER A 95 7.36 -11.75 -5.33
CA SER A 95 8.38 -12.49 -6.08
C SER A 95 9.60 -12.84 -5.24
N SER A 96 9.95 -12.00 -4.24
CA SER A 96 11.04 -12.28 -3.31
C SER A 96 10.76 -11.69 -1.93
N GLN A 97 10.85 -12.52 -0.90
CA GLN A 97 10.66 -12.13 0.49
C GLN A 97 11.91 -11.48 1.09
N PHE A 98 11.72 -10.68 2.14
CA PHE A 98 12.81 -10.25 3.01
C PHE A 98 13.58 -11.47 3.53
N ASN A 99 14.90 -11.49 3.30
CA ASN A 99 15.77 -12.57 3.78
C ASN A 99 17.18 -12.02 4.08
N PRO A 100 17.48 -11.71 5.35
CA PRO A 100 18.79 -11.16 5.75
C PRO A 100 19.93 -12.16 5.60
N ASN A 101 19.63 -13.46 5.46
CA ASN A 101 20.61 -14.53 5.34
C ASN A 101 20.56 -15.23 3.97
N ARG A 102 20.08 -14.54 2.92
CA ARG A 102 19.97 -15.15 1.57
C ARG A 102 21.34 -15.56 1.06
N LEU A 103 21.51 -16.87 0.80
CA LEU A 103 22.69 -17.41 0.15
C LEU A 103 22.59 -17.21 -1.36
N HIS A 104 23.62 -16.60 -1.96
CA HIS A 104 23.67 -16.46 -3.40
C HIS A 104 23.88 -17.83 -4.05
N PRO A 105 23.03 -18.29 -4.98
CA PRO A 105 23.06 -19.68 -5.48
C PRO A 105 24.38 -20.05 -6.18
N ILE A 106 25.03 -19.08 -6.83
CA ILE A 106 26.26 -19.28 -7.59
C ILE A 106 27.50 -19.02 -6.74
N PHE A 107 27.56 -17.88 -6.05
CA PHE A 107 28.78 -17.46 -5.33
C PHE A 107 28.87 -18.01 -3.93
N LYS A 108 27.83 -18.70 -3.42
CA LYS A 108 27.73 -19.26 -2.04
C LYS A 108 28.08 -18.22 -0.95
N THR A 109 27.98 -16.93 -1.28
CA THR A 109 28.18 -15.82 -0.32
C THR A 109 26.81 -15.38 0.19
N THR A 110 26.76 -14.95 1.45
CA THR A 110 25.55 -14.35 2.01
C THR A 110 25.33 -12.98 1.36
N ARG A 111 24.23 -12.84 0.61
CA ARG A 111 23.79 -11.57 0.04
C ARG A 111 22.40 -11.23 0.56
N PRO A 112 22.30 -10.45 1.64
CA PRO A 112 21.03 -10.13 2.27
C PRO A 112 20.05 -9.51 1.29
N HIS A 113 18.80 -9.93 1.34
CA HIS A 113 17.68 -9.23 0.72
C HIS A 113 16.97 -8.41 1.80
N GLN A 114 17.20 -7.10 1.80
CA GLN A 114 16.74 -6.17 2.84
C GLN A 114 15.36 -5.56 2.54
N GLY A 115 14.65 -6.11 1.56
CA GLY A 115 13.33 -5.65 1.13
C GLY A 115 12.41 -6.80 0.76
N VAL A 116 11.25 -6.44 0.24
CA VAL A 116 10.28 -7.35 -0.38
C VAL A 116 10.13 -6.92 -1.83
N ASP A 117 10.33 -7.87 -2.75
CA ASP A 117 10.09 -7.61 -4.18
C ASP A 117 8.65 -8.02 -4.52
N TYR A 118 7.89 -7.09 -5.02
CA TYR A 118 6.54 -7.31 -5.52
C TYR A 118 6.58 -7.54 -7.03
N ALA A 119 5.70 -8.37 -7.56
CA ALA A 119 5.49 -8.54 -8.99
C ALA A 119 4.19 -7.84 -9.39
N ALA A 120 4.29 -6.87 -10.27
CA ALA A 120 3.17 -6.10 -10.80
C ALA A 120 3.34 -5.91 -12.31
N PRO A 121 2.29 -5.56 -13.06
CA PRO A 121 2.41 -5.09 -14.44
C PRO A 121 3.29 -3.84 -14.51
N GLU A 122 4.03 -3.68 -15.60
CA GLU A 122 4.78 -2.45 -15.87
C GLU A 122 3.85 -1.22 -15.86
N GLY A 123 4.33 -0.11 -15.32
CA GLY A 123 3.55 1.11 -15.17
C GLY A 123 2.51 1.10 -14.03
N THR A 124 2.46 0.03 -13.23
CA THR A 124 1.60 0.04 -12.02
C THR A 124 2.06 1.14 -11.07
N PRO A 125 1.16 2.00 -10.59
CA PRO A 125 1.51 3.07 -9.64
C PRO A 125 2.09 2.53 -8.33
N VAL A 126 3.13 3.20 -7.84
CA VAL A 126 3.76 2.96 -6.54
C VAL A 126 3.42 4.12 -5.62
N TYR A 127 2.92 3.80 -4.44
CA TYR A 127 2.41 4.76 -3.47
C TYR A 127 3.32 4.89 -2.25
N SER A 128 3.36 6.07 -1.65
CA SER A 128 4.03 6.27 -0.37
C SER A 128 3.38 5.41 0.72
N SER A 129 4.17 4.60 1.41
CA SER A 129 3.70 3.76 2.52
C SER A 129 3.27 4.56 3.74
N GLY A 130 3.82 5.76 3.94
CA GLY A 130 3.54 6.62 5.09
C GLY A 130 3.61 8.10 4.76
N HIS A 131 3.13 8.94 5.68
CA HIS A 131 3.41 10.37 5.62
C HIS A 131 4.88 10.64 5.92
N GLY A 132 5.50 11.55 5.19
CA GLY A 132 6.91 11.91 5.41
C GLY A 132 7.41 12.95 4.41
N THR A 133 8.73 13.08 4.35
CA THR A 133 9.43 14.01 3.45
C THR A 133 10.36 13.22 2.53
N ILE A 134 10.36 13.52 1.24
CA ILE A 134 11.28 12.91 0.29
C ILE A 134 12.71 13.30 0.67
N SER A 135 13.51 12.32 1.05
CA SER A 135 14.93 12.50 1.38
C SER A 135 15.86 12.16 0.22
N PHE A 136 15.38 11.38 -0.76
CA PHE A 136 16.13 11.05 -1.97
C PHE A 136 15.18 10.73 -3.13
N VAL A 137 15.51 11.19 -4.32
CA VAL A 137 14.92 10.79 -5.60
C VAL A 137 16.01 10.82 -6.67
N GLY A 138 16.22 9.68 -7.36
CA GLY A 138 17.27 9.55 -8.36
C GLY A 138 17.72 8.12 -8.57
N GLU A 139 18.78 7.94 -9.37
CA GLU A 139 19.39 6.64 -9.58
C GLU A 139 20.36 6.30 -8.43
N MET A 140 20.25 5.10 -7.87
CA MET A 140 21.11 4.59 -6.82
C MET A 140 21.75 3.27 -7.23
N LYS A 141 23.08 3.15 -7.05
CA LYS A 141 23.83 1.94 -7.42
C LYS A 141 23.26 0.70 -6.73
N GLY A 142 22.86 -0.28 -7.53
CA GLY A 142 22.28 -1.55 -7.05
C GLY A 142 20.78 -1.52 -6.77
N TYR A 143 20.13 -0.33 -6.82
CA TYR A 143 18.71 -0.13 -6.60
C TYR A 143 17.98 0.47 -7.82
N GLY A 144 18.75 0.96 -8.84
CA GLY A 144 18.17 1.65 -9.98
C GLY A 144 17.47 2.95 -9.59
N ASN A 145 16.42 3.33 -10.29
CA ASN A 145 15.60 4.47 -9.90
C ASN A 145 15.00 4.24 -8.53
N THR A 146 15.24 5.18 -7.62
CA THR A 146 14.97 5.01 -6.20
C THR A 146 14.33 6.27 -5.61
N VAL A 147 13.34 6.07 -4.76
CA VAL A 147 12.77 7.10 -3.88
C VAL A 147 12.99 6.67 -2.44
N ILE A 148 13.43 7.60 -1.58
CA ILE A 148 13.49 7.38 -0.12
C ILE A 148 12.65 8.47 0.55
N ILE A 149 11.79 8.04 1.47
CA ILE A 149 10.92 8.92 2.26
C ILE A 149 11.33 8.79 3.72
N ASP A 150 11.69 9.90 4.34
CA ASP A 150 11.89 10.02 5.79
C ASP A 150 10.55 10.29 6.47
N HIS A 151 10.17 9.42 7.40
CA HIS A 151 8.93 9.50 8.18
C HIS A 151 9.13 10.10 9.57
N GLY A 152 10.35 10.55 9.87
CA GLY A 152 10.74 11.02 11.19
C GLY A 152 10.97 9.88 12.19
N LYS A 153 11.46 10.23 13.37
CA LYS A 153 11.78 9.30 14.47
C LYS A 153 12.72 8.14 14.07
N GLY A 154 13.55 8.33 13.04
CA GLY A 154 14.47 7.32 12.54
C GLY A 154 13.86 6.26 11.62
N TYR A 155 12.62 6.43 11.17
CA TYR A 155 11.99 5.54 10.21
C TYR A 155 12.06 6.11 8.80
N SER A 156 12.40 5.26 7.83
CA SER A 156 12.36 5.60 6.42
C SER A 156 11.85 4.43 5.60
N THR A 157 11.28 4.71 4.41
CA THR A 157 10.96 3.69 3.42
C THR A 157 11.74 3.95 2.14
N LEU A 158 12.20 2.88 1.52
CA LEU A 158 12.95 2.89 0.27
C LEU A 158 12.14 2.13 -0.79
N TYR A 159 11.97 2.76 -1.95
CA TYR A 159 11.31 2.23 -3.12
C TYR A 159 12.34 2.15 -4.24
N ALA A 160 12.62 0.97 -4.73
CA ALA A 160 13.68 0.70 -5.68
C ALA A 160 13.15 0.05 -6.97
N HIS A 161 14.02 -0.05 -7.97
CA HIS A 161 13.69 -0.67 -9.26
C HIS A 161 12.44 -0.04 -9.89
N LEU A 162 12.37 1.29 -9.87
CA LEU A 162 11.25 2.04 -10.43
C LEU A 162 11.49 2.28 -11.92
N SER A 163 10.42 2.29 -12.75
CA SER A 163 10.54 2.65 -14.17
C SER A 163 10.77 4.14 -14.32
N GLU A 164 9.91 4.92 -13.67
CA GLU A 164 9.96 6.39 -13.71
C GLU A 164 9.38 6.96 -12.42
N PHE A 165 9.70 8.22 -12.14
CA PHE A 165 9.19 8.96 -10.99
C PHE A 165 7.89 9.68 -11.36
N GLN A 166 7.03 9.90 -10.37
CA GLN A 166 5.89 10.80 -10.52
C GLN A 166 6.38 12.20 -10.93
N GLU A 167 5.73 12.81 -11.91
CA GLU A 167 6.08 14.13 -12.40
C GLU A 167 6.06 15.16 -11.25
N GLY A 168 7.10 15.99 -11.19
CA GLY A 168 7.22 17.03 -10.18
C GLY A 168 7.68 16.55 -8.80
N LEU A 169 8.15 15.30 -8.66
CA LEU A 169 8.70 14.80 -7.41
C LEU A 169 10.09 15.41 -7.14
N TYR A 170 10.32 15.95 -5.93
CA TYR A 170 11.60 16.57 -5.55
C TYR A 170 11.97 16.34 -4.08
N ILE A 171 13.27 16.42 -3.80
CA ILE A 171 13.81 16.26 -2.43
C ILE A 171 13.31 17.42 -1.55
N GLY A 172 12.84 17.09 -0.35
CA GLY A 172 12.25 18.04 0.60
C GLY A 172 10.72 18.18 0.47
N GLN A 173 10.11 17.56 -0.54
CA GLN A 173 8.64 17.55 -0.71
C GLN A 173 7.98 16.74 0.40
N GLU A 174 6.94 17.30 1.03
CA GLU A 174 6.06 16.57 1.93
C GLU A 174 5.13 15.66 1.14
N ILE A 175 5.07 14.39 1.54
CA ILE A 175 4.24 13.35 0.91
C ILE A 175 3.27 12.80 1.94
N GLN A 176 2.01 12.69 1.55
CA GLN A 176 1.00 11.99 2.34
C GLN A 176 1.03 10.50 2.02
N GLN A 177 0.69 9.69 3.00
CA GLN A 177 0.48 8.26 2.82
C GLN A 177 -0.54 8.00 1.71
N GLY A 178 -0.19 7.11 0.76
CA GLY A 178 -1.02 6.79 -0.39
C GLY A 178 -0.90 7.77 -1.56
N ASN A 179 -0.03 8.80 -1.47
CA ASN A 179 0.31 9.57 -2.66
C ASN A 179 1.14 8.73 -3.62
N GLU A 180 0.87 8.86 -4.92
CA GLU A 180 1.66 8.27 -5.98
C GLU A 180 3.03 8.95 -6.04
N ILE A 181 4.09 8.14 -6.11
CA ILE A 181 5.49 8.61 -6.09
C ILE A 181 6.30 8.14 -7.29
N ALA A 182 5.87 7.05 -7.92
CA ALA A 182 6.60 6.43 -9.01
C ALA A 182 5.74 5.35 -9.69
N PHE A 183 6.33 4.70 -10.69
CA PHE A 183 5.74 3.57 -11.40
C PHE A 183 6.64 2.34 -11.32
N TYR A 184 6.01 1.17 -11.35
CA TYR A 184 6.68 -0.12 -11.28
C TYR A 184 7.35 -0.48 -12.61
N ILE A 185 8.56 -1.08 -12.55
CA ILE A 185 9.24 -1.68 -13.70
C ILE A 185 9.14 -3.21 -13.64
N LEU A 186 8.90 -3.85 -14.78
CA LEU A 186 8.96 -5.31 -14.87
C LEU A 186 10.44 -5.76 -14.80
N LEU A 187 10.82 -6.49 -13.75
CA LEU A 187 12.19 -6.96 -13.51
C LEU A 187 12.75 -7.94 -14.56
N SER A 188 11.98 -8.28 -15.62
CA SER A 188 12.44 -9.16 -16.72
C SER A 188 13.56 -8.58 -17.57
N ASP A 189 13.79 -7.26 -17.53
CA ASP A 189 14.80 -6.60 -18.38
C ASP A 189 16.16 -6.38 -17.68
N PHE A 190 16.32 -6.80 -16.43
CA PHE A 190 17.64 -6.86 -15.79
C PHE A 190 18.40 -8.14 -16.15
N THR A 191 18.47 -8.48 -17.43
CA THR A 191 19.56 -9.34 -17.89
C THR A 191 20.83 -8.52 -17.80
N GLN A 192 21.65 -8.84 -16.79
CA GLN A 192 22.99 -8.33 -16.60
C GLN A 192 23.72 -8.14 -17.94
N LYS A 193 23.87 -6.90 -18.36
CA LYS A 193 25.08 -6.56 -19.10
C LYS A 193 26.18 -6.37 -18.07
N SER A 194 26.86 -7.46 -17.75
CA SER A 194 28.19 -7.39 -17.12
C SER A 194 29.17 -6.82 -18.15
N PRO A 195 30.06 -5.94 -17.74
CA PRO A 195 31.18 -5.50 -18.57
C PRO A 195 32.15 -6.63 -18.82
#